data_96b2212731535eccc4b158c3c8a0fd0b
#
_entry.id   96b2212731535eccc4b158c3c8a0fd0b
#
_cell.length_a   1.000
_cell.length_b   1.000
_cell.length_c   1.000
_cell.angle_alpha   90.00
_cell.angle_beta   90.00
_cell.angle_gamma   90.00
#
_symmetry.space_group_name_H-M   'P 1'
#
loop_
_entity.id
_entity.type
_entity.pdbx_description
1 polymer ?
#
loop_
_entity_poly.entity_id
_entity_poly.type
_entity_poly.pdbx_seq_one_letter_code
_entity_poly.pdbx_strand_id
1 'polypeptide(L)'
;LAVKLLGDSIYANPLLLGYAWQKGWIPLTRASILQAMTLNAVQVEKNKQAFEYGRLAAHDLHGLMQQLQLPTEAPKAPTLDDIIAEETAFLTVYQSGRYAQRYREVVQQIRANEQRAGVDSALPLSMAVARNLAKLMAYKDEYEVGRLYSRPEFLNSLRQQFAGEPGVDYQVQYHLAPPALGKRDADGHLIKQDFQNKWIAPLFKALAVLKPLRGTPFDPFGYTEERKAERRWIEDYIADMQKISAALNQRNLPLALEWAALPQQIRGYGHVKERNMQAALLKREHFLNQAL
;
A
#
# COMPACT_ATOMS: atom_id res chain seq x y z
N LEU A 1 0.09 2.59 18.57
CA LEU A 1 -0.59 3.27 19.69
C LEU A 1 -2.05 3.60 19.34
N ALA A 2 -2.35 4.41 18.31
CA ALA A 2 -3.69 4.90 18.00
C ALA A 2 -4.73 3.76 17.90
N VAL A 3 -4.45 2.72 17.14
CA VAL A 3 -5.35 1.56 17.00
C VAL A 3 -5.59 0.86 18.34
N LYS A 4 -4.55 0.66 19.16
CA LYS A 4 -4.68 -0.03 20.44
C LYS A 4 -5.44 0.77 21.50
N LEU A 5 -5.26 2.10 21.49
CA LEU A 5 -5.89 3.01 22.47
C LEU A 5 -7.31 3.40 22.09
N LEU A 6 -7.58 3.59 20.80
CA LEU A 6 -8.79 4.26 20.32
C LEU A 6 -9.56 3.45 19.25
N GLY A 7 -9.03 2.29 18.87
CA GLY A 7 -9.67 1.36 17.94
C GLY A 7 -9.43 1.65 16.46
N ASP A 8 -8.84 2.80 16.09
CA ASP A 8 -8.62 3.17 14.70
C ASP A 8 -7.32 3.95 14.50
N SER A 9 -6.68 3.76 13.34
CA SER A 9 -5.49 4.49 12.91
C SER A 9 -5.76 5.96 12.56
N ILE A 10 -7.00 6.34 12.30
CA ILE A 10 -7.41 7.73 12.00
C ILE A 10 -7.01 8.71 13.12
N TYR A 11 -6.94 8.21 14.34
CA TYR A 11 -6.53 8.99 15.53
C TYR A 11 -5.00 9.16 15.65
N ALA A 12 -4.21 8.62 14.70
CA ALA A 12 -2.76 8.80 14.73
C ALA A 12 -2.34 10.28 14.59
N ASN A 13 -3.04 11.07 13.77
CA ASN A 13 -2.72 12.47 13.58
C ASN A 13 -2.93 13.32 14.85
N PRO A 14 -4.09 13.30 15.53
CA PRO A 14 -4.25 14.02 16.78
C PRO A 14 -3.34 13.49 17.91
N LEU A 15 -2.99 12.20 17.91
CA LEU A 15 -2.01 11.64 18.84
C LEU A 15 -0.62 12.23 18.59
N LEU A 16 -0.15 12.26 17.33
CA LEU A 16 1.12 12.86 16.96
C LEU A 16 1.13 14.37 17.25
N LEU A 17 0.01 15.06 17.04
CA LEU A 17 -0.14 16.47 17.40
C LEU A 17 0.08 16.68 18.92
N GLY A 18 -0.50 15.83 19.76
CA GLY A 18 -0.31 15.86 21.21
C GLY A 18 1.13 15.61 21.62
N TYR A 19 1.79 14.65 20.97
CA TYR A 19 3.21 14.35 21.15
C TYR A 19 4.08 15.57 20.82
N ALA A 20 3.92 16.12 19.62
CA ALA A 20 4.67 17.27 19.13
C ALA A 20 4.44 18.52 20.00
N TRP A 21 3.19 18.73 20.44
CA TRP A 21 2.87 19.84 21.34
C TRP A 21 3.57 19.70 22.70
N GLN A 22 3.55 18.51 23.29
CA GLN A 22 4.23 18.25 24.57
C GLN A 22 5.76 18.44 24.46
N LYS A 23 6.35 18.18 23.28
CA LYS A 23 7.77 18.44 22.99
C LYS A 23 8.07 19.94 22.75
N GLY A 24 7.06 20.82 22.80
CA GLY A 24 7.24 22.25 22.58
C GLY A 24 7.43 22.67 21.11
N TRP A 25 7.13 21.77 20.15
CA TRP A 25 7.31 22.05 18.73
C TRP A 25 6.16 22.86 18.10
N ILE A 26 5.05 23.00 18.83
CA ILE A 26 3.85 23.68 18.34
C ILE A 26 3.56 24.89 19.21
N PRO A 27 3.65 26.14 18.68
CA PRO A 27 3.49 27.38 19.42
C PRO A 27 2.02 27.78 19.60
N LEU A 28 1.17 26.85 20.04
CA LEU A 28 -0.24 27.06 20.34
C LEU A 28 -0.55 26.66 21.78
N THR A 29 -1.57 27.26 22.36
CA THR A 29 -2.00 26.84 23.70
C THR A 29 -2.79 25.53 23.59
N ARG A 30 -2.76 24.69 24.66
CA ARG A 30 -3.58 23.48 24.74
C ARG A 30 -5.06 23.81 24.55
N ALA A 31 -5.53 24.90 25.19
CA ALA A 31 -6.92 25.33 25.11
C ALA A 31 -7.34 25.63 23.65
N SER A 32 -6.50 26.33 22.89
CA SER A 32 -6.78 26.62 21.46
C SER A 32 -6.87 25.36 20.61
N ILE A 33 -5.98 24.38 20.82
CA ILE A 33 -6.02 23.10 20.09
C ILE A 33 -7.30 22.32 20.41
N LEU A 34 -7.64 22.17 21.70
CA LEU A 34 -8.85 21.46 22.09
C LEU A 34 -10.13 22.18 21.64
N GLN A 35 -10.11 23.51 21.61
CA GLN A 35 -11.21 24.30 21.07
C GLN A 35 -11.37 24.10 19.55
N ALA A 36 -10.27 24.06 18.81
CA ALA A 36 -10.30 23.76 17.36
C ALA A 36 -10.89 22.38 17.08
N MET A 37 -10.55 21.36 17.88
CA MET A 37 -11.17 20.02 17.77
C MET A 37 -12.67 20.08 18.05
N THR A 38 -13.11 20.87 19.01
CA THR A 38 -14.52 21.06 19.33
C THR A 38 -15.26 21.74 18.16
N LEU A 39 -14.67 22.77 17.56
CA LEU A 39 -15.26 23.51 16.42
C LEU A 39 -15.34 22.65 15.16
N ASN A 40 -14.38 21.72 14.96
CA ASN A 40 -14.39 20.77 13.85
C ASN A 40 -15.56 19.77 13.94
N ALA A 41 -16.13 19.56 15.10
CA ALA A 41 -17.34 18.76 15.38
C ALA A 41 -17.29 17.29 14.93
N VAL A 42 -16.11 16.76 14.57
CA VAL A 42 -15.92 15.36 14.13
C VAL A 42 -15.23 14.57 15.22
N GLN A 43 -15.89 13.53 15.77
CA GLN A 43 -15.34 12.62 16.78
C GLN A 43 -14.59 13.36 17.91
N VAL A 44 -15.15 14.44 18.39
CA VAL A 44 -14.50 15.45 19.26
C VAL A 44 -13.79 14.80 20.46
N GLU A 45 -14.50 13.96 21.21
CA GLU A 45 -13.94 13.35 22.41
C GLU A 45 -12.79 12.38 22.12
N LYS A 46 -12.90 11.56 21.06
CA LYS A 46 -11.82 10.65 20.65
C LYS A 46 -10.59 11.41 20.14
N ASN A 47 -10.78 12.51 19.42
CA ASN A 47 -9.67 13.36 18.98
C ASN A 47 -8.95 14.03 20.16
N LYS A 48 -9.70 14.52 21.15
CA LYS A 48 -9.14 15.06 22.40
C LYS A 48 -8.39 13.99 23.19
N GLN A 49 -8.98 12.79 23.35
CA GLN A 49 -8.31 11.67 23.99
C GLN A 49 -7.02 11.27 23.26
N ALA A 50 -7.02 11.22 21.93
CA ALA A 50 -5.83 10.94 21.13
C ALA A 50 -4.72 11.97 21.41
N PHE A 51 -5.07 13.25 21.46
CA PHE A 51 -4.14 14.32 21.80
C PHE A 51 -3.53 14.14 23.18
N GLU A 52 -4.34 13.82 24.21
CA GLU A 52 -3.85 13.59 25.56
C GLU A 52 -2.96 12.32 25.66
N TYR A 53 -3.29 11.24 24.96
CA TYR A 53 -2.41 10.07 24.85
C TYR A 53 -1.09 10.40 24.15
N GLY A 54 -1.11 11.28 23.15
CA GLY A 54 0.10 11.77 22.52
C GLY A 54 1.01 12.53 23.49
N ARG A 55 0.43 13.38 24.33
CA ARG A 55 1.16 14.08 25.40
C ARG A 55 1.76 13.10 26.42
N LEU A 56 0.97 12.10 26.83
CA LEU A 56 1.46 11.06 27.73
C LEU A 56 2.62 10.27 27.10
N ALA A 57 2.51 9.89 25.83
CA ALA A 57 3.57 9.22 25.09
C ALA A 57 4.85 10.07 24.98
N ALA A 58 4.73 11.40 24.87
CA ALA A 58 5.89 12.30 24.85
C ALA A 58 6.57 12.41 26.20
N HIS A 59 5.85 12.18 27.29
CA HIS A 59 6.36 12.19 28.67
C HIS A 59 7.00 10.82 29.02
N ASP A 60 6.26 9.72 28.84
CA ASP A 60 6.70 8.36 29.11
C ASP A 60 6.14 7.37 28.09
N LEU A 61 6.83 7.25 26.96
CA LEU A 61 6.47 6.29 25.91
C LEU A 61 6.62 4.84 26.38
N HIS A 62 7.69 4.57 27.13
CA HIS A 62 8.00 3.21 27.56
C HIS A 62 6.95 2.66 28.54
N GLY A 63 6.60 3.43 29.57
CA GLY A 63 5.54 3.07 30.52
C GLY A 63 4.18 2.90 29.85
N LEU A 64 3.83 3.79 28.90
CA LEU A 64 2.59 3.66 28.15
C LEU A 64 2.57 2.38 27.29
N MET A 65 3.68 2.04 26.62
CA MET A 65 3.79 0.81 25.84
C MET A 65 3.70 -0.44 26.70
N GLN A 66 4.32 -0.44 27.88
CA GLN A 66 4.20 -1.54 28.85
C GLN A 66 2.75 -1.73 29.34
N GLN A 67 2.07 -0.66 29.72
CA GLN A 67 0.66 -0.72 30.14
C GLN A 67 -0.26 -1.30 29.04
N LEU A 68 0.03 -1.01 27.79
CA LEU A 68 -0.72 -1.51 26.63
C LEU A 68 -0.27 -2.90 26.17
N GLN A 69 0.71 -3.51 26.82
CA GLN A 69 1.32 -4.77 26.42
C GLN A 69 1.83 -4.73 24.98
N LEU A 70 2.38 -3.59 24.56
CA LEU A 70 3.01 -3.42 23.25
C LEU A 70 4.50 -3.73 23.33
N PRO A 71 5.11 -4.23 22.24
CA PRO A 71 6.55 -4.39 22.19
C PRO A 71 7.25 -3.04 22.45
N THR A 72 8.14 -3.01 23.42
CA THR A 72 8.92 -1.81 23.77
C THR A 72 10.18 -1.66 22.91
N GLU A 73 10.61 -2.75 22.30
CA GLU A 73 11.71 -2.75 21.34
C GLU A 73 11.18 -2.49 19.92
N ALA A 74 11.95 -1.74 19.15
CA ALA A 74 11.65 -1.59 17.73
C ALA A 74 11.66 -2.97 17.06
N PRO A 75 10.69 -3.31 16.21
CA PRO A 75 10.71 -4.56 15.50
C PRO A 75 12.01 -4.68 14.71
N LYS A 76 12.66 -5.84 14.80
CA LYS A 76 13.86 -6.13 14.01
C LYS A 76 13.55 -5.90 12.53
N ALA A 77 14.44 -5.22 11.83
CA ALA A 77 14.28 -5.02 10.41
C ALA A 77 14.15 -6.39 9.70
N PRO A 78 13.15 -6.55 8.83
CA PRO A 78 12.91 -7.83 8.16
C PRO A 78 14.11 -8.19 7.27
N THR A 79 14.48 -9.44 7.29
CA THR A 79 15.50 -10.01 6.39
C THR A 79 14.93 -10.15 4.98
N LEU A 80 15.80 -10.39 3.99
CA LEU A 80 15.35 -10.68 2.62
C LEU A 80 14.42 -11.91 2.58
N ASP A 81 14.70 -12.94 3.36
CA ASP A 81 13.89 -14.16 3.42
C ASP A 81 12.52 -13.87 4.04
N ASP A 82 12.43 -13.02 5.06
CA ASP A 82 11.16 -12.57 5.64
C ASP A 82 10.31 -11.82 4.60
N ILE A 83 10.92 -10.90 3.85
CA ILE A 83 10.25 -10.15 2.77
C ILE A 83 9.74 -11.10 1.68
N ILE A 84 10.57 -12.03 1.22
CA ILE A 84 10.17 -13.01 0.19
C ILE A 84 9.01 -13.87 0.69
N ALA A 85 9.03 -14.30 1.93
CA ALA A 85 7.97 -15.13 2.52
C ALA A 85 6.66 -14.35 2.62
N GLU A 86 6.68 -13.14 3.16
CA GLU A 86 5.53 -12.25 3.31
C GLU A 86 4.88 -11.93 1.96
N GLU A 87 5.68 -11.47 0.99
CA GLU A 87 5.18 -11.08 -0.33
C GLU A 87 4.71 -12.28 -1.16
N THR A 88 5.34 -13.46 -0.99
CA THR A 88 4.87 -14.70 -1.61
C THR A 88 3.49 -15.10 -1.06
N ALA A 89 3.29 -15.04 0.25
CA ALA A 89 2.00 -15.31 0.87
C ALA A 89 0.94 -14.31 0.39
N PHE A 90 1.28 -13.03 0.35
CA PHE A 90 0.39 -11.98 -0.14
C PHE A 90 0.00 -12.18 -1.62
N LEU A 91 0.95 -12.42 -2.52
CA LEU A 91 0.69 -12.62 -3.96
C LEU A 91 -0.08 -13.93 -4.23
N THR A 92 0.07 -14.94 -3.37
CA THR A 92 -0.74 -16.16 -3.42
C THR A 92 -2.22 -15.85 -3.16
N VAL A 93 -2.49 -15.03 -2.15
CA VAL A 93 -3.86 -14.57 -1.82
C VAL A 93 -4.37 -13.58 -2.87
N TYR A 94 -3.50 -12.72 -3.40
CA TYR A 94 -3.85 -11.73 -4.42
C TYR A 94 -4.31 -12.38 -5.72
N GLN A 95 -3.59 -13.39 -6.22
CA GLN A 95 -3.95 -14.08 -7.47
C GLN A 95 -3.87 -15.61 -7.35
N SER A 96 -2.67 -16.19 -7.21
CA SER A 96 -2.48 -17.64 -7.16
C SER A 96 -1.05 -18.01 -6.72
N GLY A 97 -0.86 -19.28 -6.30
CA GLY A 97 0.48 -19.81 -5.99
C GLY A 97 1.45 -19.76 -7.18
N ARG A 98 0.97 -19.96 -8.42
CA ARG A 98 1.79 -19.85 -9.63
C ARG A 98 2.30 -18.42 -9.85
N TYR A 99 1.44 -17.43 -9.60
CA TYR A 99 1.80 -16.03 -9.70
C TYR A 99 2.86 -15.62 -8.66
N ALA A 100 2.66 -16.06 -7.43
CA ALA A 100 3.62 -15.86 -6.34
C ALA A 100 4.95 -16.60 -6.58
N GLN A 101 4.90 -17.79 -7.18
CA GLN A 101 6.10 -18.53 -7.55
C GLN A 101 6.96 -17.77 -8.56
N ARG A 102 6.34 -17.16 -9.59
CA ARG A 102 7.04 -16.30 -10.55
C ARG A 102 7.81 -15.16 -9.85
N TYR A 103 7.16 -14.49 -8.91
CA TYR A 103 7.81 -13.45 -8.08
C TYR A 103 9.05 -14.01 -7.38
N ARG A 104 8.88 -15.14 -6.70
CA ARG A 104 9.97 -15.76 -5.92
C ARG A 104 11.15 -16.15 -6.80
N GLU A 105 10.92 -16.72 -7.97
CA GLU A 105 11.94 -17.12 -8.93
C GLU A 105 12.77 -15.91 -9.40
N VAL A 106 12.11 -14.82 -9.75
CA VAL A 106 12.81 -13.58 -10.14
C VAL A 106 13.68 -13.05 -9.01
N VAL A 107 13.14 -12.92 -7.80
CA VAL A 107 13.90 -12.40 -6.65
C VAL A 107 15.08 -13.30 -6.31
N GLN A 108 14.92 -14.62 -6.37
CA GLN A 108 16.01 -15.57 -6.12
C GLN A 108 17.11 -15.48 -7.19
N GLN A 109 16.76 -15.25 -8.45
CA GLN A 109 17.73 -15.03 -9.53
C GLN A 109 18.55 -13.76 -9.28
N ILE A 110 17.87 -12.64 -8.91
CA ILE A 110 18.56 -11.38 -8.57
C ILE A 110 19.51 -11.59 -7.38
N ARG A 111 19.04 -12.28 -6.33
CA ARG A 111 19.84 -12.63 -5.15
C ARG A 111 21.10 -13.39 -5.55
N ALA A 112 20.98 -14.42 -6.37
CA ALA A 112 22.12 -15.22 -6.82
C ALA A 112 23.14 -14.38 -7.61
N ASN A 113 22.66 -13.45 -8.45
CA ASN A 113 23.52 -12.55 -9.20
C ASN A 113 24.25 -11.56 -8.28
N GLU A 114 23.53 -10.94 -7.32
CA GLU A 114 24.10 -9.99 -6.36
C GLU A 114 25.14 -10.67 -5.45
N GLN A 115 24.86 -11.89 -4.97
CA GLN A 115 25.81 -12.69 -4.19
C GLN A 115 27.07 -13.02 -5.00
N ARG A 116 26.91 -13.37 -6.29
CA ARG A 116 28.05 -13.64 -7.19
C ARG A 116 28.90 -12.41 -7.43
N ALA A 117 28.26 -11.25 -7.56
CA ALA A 117 28.96 -9.98 -7.72
C ALA A 117 29.74 -9.56 -6.47
N GLY A 118 29.34 -10.03 -5.27
CA GLY A 118 30.03 -9.79 -4.01
C GLY A 118 30.12 -8.31 -3.62
N VAL A 119 29.17 -7.50 -4.07
CA VAL A 119 29.20 -6.03 -3.91
C VAL A 119 28.79 -5.58 -2.51
N ASP A 120 27.84 -6.27 -1.90
CA ASP A 120 27.37 -6.01 -0.54
C ASP A 120 26.71 -7.26 0.06
N SER A 121 27.15 -7.66 1.23
CA SER A 121 26.62 -8.84 1.95
C SER A 121 25.19 -8.63 2.48
N ALA A 122 24.73 -7.39 2.62
CA ALA A 122 23.36 -7.05 3.01
C ALA A 122 22.33 -7.24 1.90
N LEU A 123 22.77 -7.49 0.67
CA LEU A 123 21.92 -7.73 -0.51
C LEU A 123 20.88 -6.62 -0.76
N PRO A 124 21.30 -5.35 -0.78
CA PRO A 124 20.37 -4.22 -0.87
C PRO A 124 19.57 -4.20 -2.19
N LEU A 125 20.16 -4.64 -3.31
CA LEU A 125 19.44 -4.72 -4.59
C LEU A 125 18.33 -5.76 -4.52
N SER A 126 18.60 -6.94 -3.99
CA SER A 126 17.60 -8.01 -3.82
C SER A 126 16.47 -7.58 -2.91
N MET A 127 16.77 -6.88 -1.81
CA MET A 127 15.77 -6.34 -0.90
C MET A 127 14.89 -5.27 -1.58
N ALA A 128 15.51 -4.37 -2.36
CA ALA A 128 14.78 -3.35 -3.10
C ALA A 128 13.87 -3.99 -4.16
N VAL A 129 14.39 -4.95 -4.93
CA VAL A 129 13.62 -5.67 -5.96
C VAL A 129 12.47 -6.47 -5.32
N ALA A 130 12.72 -7.20 -4.23
CA ALA A 130 11.69 -7.99 -3.56
C ALA A 130 10.46 -7.14 -3.21
N ARG A 131 10.64 -5.98 -2.58
CA ARG A 131 9.55 -5.08 -2.21
C ARG A 131 8.87 -4.42 -3.41
N ASN A 132 9.66 -3.93 -4.36
CA ASN A 132 9.13 -3.13 -5.46
C ASN A 132 8.49 -3.99 -6.57
N LEU A 133 8.99 -5.19 -6.82
CA LEU A 133 8.34 -6.14 -7.73
C LEU A 133 6.99 -6.60 -7.18
N ALA A 134 6.92 -6.97 -5.89
CA ALA A 134 5.64 -7.34 -5.27
C ALA A 134 4.61 -6.21 -5.39
N LYS A 135 5.03 -4.96 -5.13
CA LYS A 135 4.17 -3.78 -5.29
C LYS A 135 3.67 -3.60 -6.72
N LEU A 136 4.52 -3.81 -7.74
CA LEU A 136 4.10 -3.75 -9.14
C LEU A 136 3.14 -4.87 -9.50
N MET A 137 3.43 -6.10 -9.03
CA MET A 137 2.61 -7.28 -9.28
C MET A 137 1.24 -7.22 -8.60
N ALA A 138 1.09 -6.42 -7.54
CA ALA A 138 -0.13 -6.25 -6.77
C ALA A 138 -0.88 -4.95 -7.11
N TYR A 139 -1.06 -4.65 -8.39
CA TYR A 139 -1.83 -3.47 -8.79
C TYR A 139 -3.32 -3.60 -8.39
N LYS A 140 -3.94 -2.48 -8.02
CA LYS A 140 -5.33 -2.44 -7.55
C LYS A 140 -6.29 -2.43 -8.74
N ASP A 141 -6.94 -3.55 -8.98
CA ASP A 141 -7.97 -3.73 -9.98
C ASP A 141 -9.35 -4.06 -9.35
N GLU A 142 -10.33 -4.34 -10.18
CA GLU A 142 -11.69 -4.65 -9.79
C GLU A 142 -11.78 -5.93 -8.95
N TYR A 143 -10.96 -6.93 -9.25
CA TYR A 143 -10.89 -8.18 -8.49
C TYR A 143 -10.33 -7.95 -7.09
N GLU A 144 -9.27 -7.15 -6.99
CA GLU A 144 -8.66 -6.81 -5.70
C GLU A 144 -9.59 -5.94 -4.85
N VAL A 145 -10.30 -4.99 -5.47
CA VAL A 145 -11.35 -4.21 -4.79
C VAL A 145 -12.44 -5.14 -4.26
N GLY A 146 -12.92 -6.09 -5.09
CA GLY A 146 -13.89 -7.09 -4.67
C GLY A 146 -13.40 -7.94 -3.50
N ARG A 147 -12.14 -8.41 -3.55
CA ARG A 147 -11.52 -9.18 -2.48
C ARG A 147 -11.43 -8.38 -1.18
N LEU A 148 -10.95 -7.14 -1.23
CA LEU A 148 -10.75 -6.29 -0.05
C LEU A 148 -12.08 -6.00 0.67
N TYR A 149 -13.15 -5.70 -0.07
CA TYR A 149 -14.45 -5.38 0.53
C TYR A 149 -15.29 -6.62 0.91
N SER A 150 -14.93 -7.81 0.43
CA SER A 150 -15.62 -9.06 0.80
C SER A 150 -14.93 -9.88 1.88
N ARG A 151 -13.72 -9.51 2.32
CA ARG A 151 -12.97 -10.26 3.32
C ARG A 151 -13.59 -10.13 4.73
N PRO A 152 -13.50 -11.20 5.54
CA PRO A 152 -14.06 -11.21 6.89
C PRO A 152 -13.53 -10.09 7.78
N GLU A 153 -12.25 -9.74 7.65
CA GLU A 153 -11.60 -8.69 8.46
C GLU A 153 -12.24 -7.33 8.23
N PHE A 154 -12.58 -7.00 6.99
CA PHE A 154 -13.28 -5.76 6.65
C PHE A 154 -14.69 -5.73 7.28
N LEU A 155 -15.45 -6.81 7.12
CA LEU A 155 -16.81 -6.90 7.69
C LEU A 155 -16.78 -6.87 9.22
N ASN A 156 -15.81 -7.53 9.85
CA ASN A 156 -15.64 -7.51 11.29
C ASN A 156 -15.22 -6.12 11.80
N SER A 157 -14.38 -5.39 11.06
CA SER A 157 -14.03 -4.02 11.41
C SER A 157 -15.23 -3.09 11.41
N LEU A 158 -16.15 -3.27 10.46
CA LEU A 158 -17.41 -2.51 10.44
C LEU A 158 -18.28 -2.82 11.66
N ARG A 159 -18.44 -4.11 12.02
CA ARG A 159 -19.20 -4.51 13.22
C ARG A 159 -18.60 -3.98 14.54
N GLN A 160 -17.28 -3.85 14.59
CA GLN A 160 -16.61 -3.28 15.76
C GLN A 160 -16.75 -1.76 15.86
N GLN A 161 -16.87 -1.07 14.74
CA GLN A 161 -16.99 0.39 14.69
C GLN A 161 -18.44 0.88 14.84
N PHE A 162 -19.38 0.11 14.32
CA PHE A 162 -20.80 0.46 14.29
C PHE A 162 -21.63 -0.64 14.99
N ALA A 163 -22.58 -0.23 15.83
CA ALA A 163 -23.50 -1.17 16.43
C ALA A 163 -24.45 -1.77 15.38
N GLY A 164 -24.55 -3.11 15.34
CA GLY A 164 -25.44 -3.83 14.41
C GLY A 164 -24.72 -4.44 13.20
N GLU A 165 -25.51 -4.95 12.25
CA GLU A 165 -25.04 -5.66 11.08
C GLU A 165 -25.06 -4.76 9.82
N PRO A 166 -23.96 -4.77 9.00
CA PRO A 166 -23.91 -4.04 7.74
C PRO A 166 -25.02 -4.46 6.77
N GLY A 167 -25.76 -3.52 6.24
CA GLY A 167 -26.85 -3.76 5.30
C GLY A 167 -28.21 -4.11 5.95
N VAL A 168 -28.25 -4.24 7.28
CA VAL A 168 -29.46 -4.46 8.08
C VAL A 168 -29.72 -3.24 8.96
N ASP A 169 -28.82 -2.99 9.90
CA ASP A 169 -28.96 -1.91 10.89
C ASP A 169 -28.37 -0.59 10.39
N TYR A 170 -27.43 -0.64 9.46
CA TYR A 170 -26.86 0.53 8.79
C TYR A 170 -26.46 0.20 7.34
N GLN A 171 -26.38 1.23 6.50
CA GLN A 171 -26.00 1.10 5.10
C GLN A 171 -24.53 1.46 4.90
N VAL A 172 -23.83 0.63 4.10
CA VAL A 172 -22.46 0.91 3.66
C VAL A 172 -22.51 1.50 2.27
N GLN A 173 -22.00 2.72 2.11
CA GLN A 173 -21.88 3.38 0.83
C GLN A 173 -20.47 3.24 0.28
N TYR A 174 -20.34 2.75 -0.94
CA TYR A 174 -19.07 2.56 -1.62
C TYR A 174 -18.86 3.63 -2.68
N HIS A 175 -17.81 4.42 -2.55
CA HIS A 175 -17.40 5.43 -3.53
C HIS A 175 -16.42 4.82 -4.52
N LEU A 176 -16.93 4.39 -5.69
CA LEU A 176 -16.14 3.68 -6.70
C LEU A 176 -16.16 4.45 -8.02
N ALA A 177 -15.13 4.25 -8.82
CA ALA A 177 -15.03 4.76 -10.19
C ALA A 177 -14.75 3.60 -11.17
N PRO A 178 -15.72 2.68 -11.39
CA PRO A 178 -15.53 1.54 -12.25
C PRO A 178 -15.36 2.00 -13.71
N PRO A 179 -14.29 1.57 -14.42
CA PRO A 179 -13.98 2.02 -15.78
C PRO A 179 -15.10 1.73 -16.78
N ALA A 180 -15.83 0.62 -16.61
CA ALA A 180 -16.89 0.18 -17.52
C ALA A 180 -18.23 0.91 -17.30
N LEU A 181 -18.49 1.46 -16.10
CA LEU A 181 -19.76 2.09 -15.72
C LEU A 181 -19.58 3.57 -15.35
N GLY A 182 -18.34 4.06 -15.35
CA GLY A 182 -18.01 5.37 -14.83
C GLY A 182 -18.40 6.50 -15.79
N LYS A 183 -19.10 7.51 -15.27
CA LYS A 183 -19.24 8.80 -15.95
C LYS A 183 -17.87 9.50 -15.97
N ARG A 184 -17.60 10.25 -17.03
CA ARG A 184 -16.38 11.06 -17.15
C ARG A 184 -16.73 12.53 -17.00
N ASP A 185 -15.81 13.30 -16.42
CA ASP A 185 -15.90 14.77 -16.40
C ASP A 185 -15.49 15.38 -17.76
N ALA A 186 -15.47 16.71 -17.82
CA ALA A 186 -15.10 17.46 -19.03
C ALA A 186 -13.67 17.18 -19.49
N ASP A 187 -12.79 16.78 -18.57
CA ASP A 187 -11.37 16.45 -18.82
C ASP A 187 -11.17 14.95 -19.11
N GLY A 188 -12.25 14.17 -19.19
CA GLY A 188 -12.24 12.75 -19.48
C GLY A 188 -11.92 11.85 -18.28
N HIS A 189 -11.82 12.39 -17.07
CA HIS A 189 -11.55 11.62 -15.87
C HIS A 189 -12.80 10.92 -15.33
N LEU A 190 -12.64 9.73 -14.77
CA LEU A 190 -13.73 8.97 -14.16
C LEU A 190 -14.22 9.66 -12.88
N ILE A 191 -15.53 9.97 -12.85
CA ILE A 191 -16.20 10.50 -11.68
C ILE A 191 -16.54 9.34 -10.74
N LYS A 192 -16.23 9.50 -9.45
CA LYS A 192 -16.64 8.54 -8.41
C LYS A 192 -18.17 8.53 -8.32
N GLN A 193 -18.72 7.34 -8.24
CA GLN A 193 -20.15 7.10 -8.08
C GLN A 193 -20.42 6.38 -6.76
N ASP A 194 -21.59 6.63 -6.21
CA ASP A 194 -22.03 6.06 -4.95
C ASP A 194 -22.84 4.80 -5.20
N PHE A 195 -22.39 3.71 -4.61
CA PHE A 195 -23.06 2.41 -4.69
C PHE A 195 -23.56 2.01 -3.30
N GLN A 196 -24.87 1.98 -3.13
CA GLN A 196 -25.53 1.58 -1.87
C GLN A 196 -26.41 0.33 -2.06
N ASN A 197 -26.39 -0.25 -3.24
CA ASN A 197 -27.31 -1.32 -3.60
C ASN A 197 -26.98 -2.64 -2.88
N LYS A 198 -28.02 -3.40 -2.50
CA LYS A 198 -27.92 -4.74 -1.92
C LYS A 198 -27.10 -5.73 -2.78
N TRP A 199 -26.99 -5.46 -4.08
CA TRP A 199 -26.23 -6.28 -5.02
C TRP A 199 -24.71 -6.05 -5.01
N ILE A 200 -24.22 -4.99 -4.39
CA ILE A 200 -22.79 -4.66 -4.42
C ILE A 200 -21.95 -5.68 -3.63
N ALA A 201 -22.44 -6.13 -2.47
CA ALA A 201 -21.74 -7.12 -1.66
C ALA A 201 -21.64 -8.51 -2.34
N PRO A 202 -22.70 -9.06 -2.94
CA PRO A 202 -22.60 -10.24 -3.81
C PRO A 202 -21.65 -10.05 -5.00
N LEU A 203 -21.66 -8.88 -5.64
CA LEU A 203 -20.75 -8.56 -6.75
C LEU A 203 -19.29 -8.61 -6.30
N PHE A 204 -18.95 -8.02 -5.15
CA PHE A 204 -17.59 -8.09 -4.61
C PHE A 204 -17.13 -9.52 -4.34
N LYS A 205 -18.01 -10.38 -3.80
CA LYS A 205 -17.71 -11.80 -3.61
C LYS A 205 -17.47 -12.50 -4.94
N ALA A 206 -18.28 -12.22 -5.96
CA ALA A 206 -18.10 -12.80 -7.30
C ALA A 206 -16.76 -12.36 -7.90
N LEU A 207 -16.42 -11.05 -7.84
CA LEU A 207 -15.15 -10.54 -8.31
C LEU A 207 -13.95 -11.19 -7.58
N ALA A 208 -14.06 -11.36 -6.26
CA ALA A 208 -13.02 -12.02 -5.47
C ALA A 208 -12.76 -13.47 -5.91
N VAL A 209 -13.81 -14.20 -6.30
CA VAL A 209 -13.71 -15.58 -6.84
C VAL A 209 -13.13 -15.58 -8.25
N LEU A 210 -13.47 -14.59 -9.06
CA LEU A 210 -13.03 -14.48 -10.46
C LEU A 210 -11.60 -13.95 -10.64
N LYS A 211 -10.88 -13.66 -9.57
CA LYS A 211 -9.47 -13.17 -9.62
C LYS A 211 -8.50 -14.03 -10.45
N PRO A 212 -8.69 -15.37 -10.65
CA PRO A 212 -7.82 -16.15 -11.53
C PRO A 212 -7.91 -15.76 -13.01
N LEU A 213 -8.98 -15.04 -13.42
CA LEU A 213 -9.13 -14.54 -14.79
C LEU A 213 -8.20 -13.37 -15.10
N ARG A 214 -7.65 -12.72 -14.06
CA ARG A 214 -6.75 -11.55 -14.20
C ARG A 214 -5.61 -11.85 -15.17
N GLY A 215 -5.49 -11.04 -16.20
CA GLY A 215 -4.44 -11.14 -17.22
C GLY A 215 -4.60 -12.29 -18.20
N THR A 216 -5.71 -13.04 -18.15
CA THR A 216 -6.05 -14.06 -19.17
C THR A 216 -6.86 -13.43 -20.33
N PRO A 217 -7.04 -14.14 -21.45
CA PRO A 217 -7.94 -13.68 -22.52
C PRO A 217 -9.40 -13.49 -22.09
N PHE A 218 -9.80 -14.06 -20.97
CA PHE A 218 -11.15 -13.95 -20.39
C PHE A 218 -11.28 -12.85 -19.34
N ASP A 219 -10.25 -12.03 -19.15
CA ASP A 219 -10.26 -10.91 -18.19
C ASP A 219 -11.00 -9.71 -18.79
N PRO A 220 -12.25 -9.42 -18.40
CA PRO A 220 -13.02 -8.31 -18.99
C PRO A 220 -12.44 -6.94 -18.64
N PHE A 221 -11.65 -6.81 -17.60
CA PHE A 221 -11.03 -5.56 -17.16
C PHE A 221 -9.62 -5.37 -17.75
N GLY A 222 -9.00 -6.46 -18.19
CA GLY A 222 -7.61 -6.51 -18.63
C GLY A 222 -7.30 -5.78 -19.93
N TYR A 223 -8.32 -5.35 -20.68
CA TYR A 223 -8.14 -4.75 -22.00
C TYR A 223 -7.98 -3.22 -21.98
N THR A 224 -8.17 -2.59 -20.83
CA THR A 224 -7.95 -1.14 -20.69
C THR A 224 -6.47 -0.78 -20.86
N GLU A 225 -6.17 0.41 -21.37
CA GLU A 225 -4.79 0.86 -21.56
C GLU A 225 -4.02 0.93 -20.23
N GLU A 226 -4.72 1.32 -19.15
CA GLU A 226 -4.14 1.33 -17.79
C GLU A 226 -3.66 -0.08 -17.38
N ARG A 227 -4.50 -1.12 -17.57
CA ARG A 227 -4.14 -2.49 -17.20
C ARG A 227 -3.05 -3.08 -18.09
N LYS A 228 -3.04 -2.74 -19.39
CA LYS A 228 -1.95 -3.11 -20.29
C LYS A 228 -0.63 -2.46 -19.87
N ALA A 229 -0.66 -1.17 -19.52
CA ALA A 229 0.51 -0.44 -19.06
C ALA A 229 1.06 -1.01 -17.76
N GLU A 230 0.20 -1.32 -16.76
CA GLU A 230 0.61 -1.96 -15.50
C GLU A 230 1.29 -3.30 -15.72
N ARG A 231 0.73 -4.17 -16.57
CA ARG A 231 1.35 -5.46 -16.90
C ARG A 231 2.67 -5.29 -17.66
N ARG A 232 2.75 -4.34 -18.59
CA ARG A 232 4.00 -4.05 -19.29
C ARG A 232 5.09 -3.60 -18.33
N TRP A 233 4.76 -2.76 -17.36
CA TRP A 233 5.69 -2.33 -16.30
C TRP A 233 6.28 -3.50 -15.50
N ILE A 234 5.47 -4.52 -15.19
CA ILE A 234 5.96 -5.71 -14.50
C ILE A 234 7.00 -6.43 -15.37
N GLU A 235 6.69 -6.68 -16.66
CA GLU A 235 7.59 -7.37 -17.57
C GLU A 235 8.88 -6.59 -17.81
N ASP A 236 8.77 -5.31 -18.06
CA ASP A 236 9.89 -4.41 -18.28
C ASP A 236 10.80 -4.34 -17.03
N TYR A 237 10.20 -4.21 -15.86
CA TYR A 237 10.95 -4.18 -14.59
C TYR A 237 11.70 -5.48 -14.35
N ILE A 238 11.07 -6.62 -14.58
CA ILE A 238 11.73 -7.93 -14.44
C ILE A 238 12.90 -8.03 -15.40
N ALA A 239 12.70 -7.73 -16.68
CA ALA A 239 13.74 -7.83 -17.70
C ALA A 239 14.94 -6.92 -17.40
N ASP A 240 14.66 -5.69 -16.95
CA ASP A 240 15.71 -4.73 -16.63
C ASP A 240 16.49 -5.14 -15.38
N MET A 241 15.80 -5.57 -14.32
CA MET A 241 16.46 -6.04 -13.08
C MET A 241 17.32 -7.29 -13.34
N GLN A 242 16.88 -8.20 -14.20
CA GLN A 242 17.67 -9.37 -14.59
C GLN A 242 18.96 -8.95 -15.31
N LYS A 243 18.88 -8.02 -16.27
CA LYS A 243 20.07 -7.51 -16.99
C LYS A 243 21.03 -6.78 -16.04
N ILE A 244 20.53 -5.86 -15.25
CA ILE A 244 21.32 -5.04 -14.32
C ILE A 244 22.00 -5.92 -13.28
N SER A 245 21.27 -6.87 -12.69
CA SER A 245 21.86 -7.78 -11.70
C SER A 245 22.93 -8.72 -12.28
N ALA A 246 22.79 -9.13 -13.54
CA ALA A 246 23.79 -9.96 -14.23
C ALA A 246 25.11 -9.22 -14.46
N ALA A 247 25.07 -7.89 -14.65
CA ALA A 247 26.24 -7.03 -14.86
C ALA A 247 26.63 -6.23 -13.59
N LEU A 248 26.11 -6.61 -12.41
CA LEU A 248 26.29 -5.88 -11.16
C LEU A 248 27.73 -5.84 -10.71
N ASN A 249 28.20 -4.66 -10.27
CA ASN A 249 29.51 -4.43 -9.71
C ASN A 249 29.46 -3.21 -8.75
N GLN A 250 30.56 -2.91 -8.04
CA GLN A 250 30.64 -1.81 -7.07
C GLN A 250 30.32 -0.43 -7.68
N ARG A 251 30.62 -0.21 -8.97
CA ARG A 251 30.47 1.10 -9.62
C ARG A 251 29.00 1.37 -9.99
N ASN A 252 28.27 0.32 -10.43
CA ASN A 252 26.89 0.46 -10.89
C ASN A 252 25.84 0.12 -9.80
N LEU A 253 26.23 -0.36 -8.62
CA LEU A 253 25.31 -0.66 -7.52
C LEU A 253 24.43 0.54 -7.13
N PRO A 254 24.94 1.77 -6.94
CA PRO A 254 24.10 2.92 -6.59
C PRO A 254 23.01 3.17 -7.65
N LEU A 255 23.37 3.13 -8.93
CA LEU A 255 22.44 3.30 -10.03
C LEU A 255 21.41 2.16 -10.11
N ALA A 256 21.84 0.92 -9.86
CA ALA A 256 20.96 -0.23 -9.80
C ALA A 256 19.91 -0.12 -8.67
N LEU A 257 20.31 0.40 -7.50
CA LEU A 257 19.41 0.65 -6.37
C LEU A 257 18.39 1.75 -6.68
N GLU A 258 18.82 2.83 -7.31
CA GLU A 258 17.95 3.94 -7.72
C GLU A 258 16.91 3.46 -8.72
N TRP A 259 17.33 2.63 -9.66
CA TRP A 259 16.45 2.01 -10.63
C TRP A 259 15.47 1.02 -9.97
N ALA A 260 15.96 0.15 -9.10
CA ALA A 260 15.13 -0.80 -8.37
C ALA A 260 14.06 -0.11 -7.50
N ALA A 261 14.32 1.13 -7.04
CA ALA A 261 13.39 1.94 -6.27
C ALA A 261 12.36 2.72 -7.13
N LEU A 262 12.53 2.76 -8.45
CA LEU A 262 11.67 3.55 -9.36
C LEU A 262 10.16 3.28 -9.20
N PRO A 263 9.68 2.03 -8.98
CA PRO A 263 8.27 1.76 -8.73
C PRO A 263 7.68 2.49 -7.51
N GLN A 264 8.49 2.95 -6.58
CA GLN A 264 8.02 3.74 -5.43
C GLN A 264 7.47 5.10 -5.85
N GLN A 265 7.88 5.63 -7.00
CA GLN A 265 7.41 6.89 -7.57
C GLN A 265 6.05 6.73 -8.27
N ILE A 266 5.68 5.51 -8.66
CA ILE A 266 4.39 5.20 -9.29
C ILE A 266 3.32 5.11 -8.20
N ARG A 267 2.75 6.28 -7.85
CA ARG A 267 1.73 6.42 -6.79
C ARG A 267 0.48 7.09 -7.35
N GLY A 268 -0.65 6.90 -6.64
CA GLY A 268 -1.93 7.50 -6.99
C GLY A 268 -2.85 6.56 -7.76
N TYR A 269 -3.92 7.12 -8.29
CA TYR A 269 -4.95 6.41 -9.05
C TYR A 269 -5.31 7.22 -10.30
N GLY A 270 -5.82 6.54 -11.36
CA GLY A 270 -6.25 7.20 -12.58
C GLY A 270 -5.14 8.08 -13.18
N HIS A 271 -5.50 9.29 -13.61
CA HIS A 271 -4.59 10.24 -14.26
C HIS A 271 -3.34 10.61 -13.44
N VAL A 272 -3.44 10.64 -12.10
CA VAL A 272 -2.26 10.89 -11.25
C VAL A 272 -1.25 9.75 -11.36
N LYS A 273 -1.72 8.49 -11.33
CA LYS A 273 -0.87 7.32 -11.51
C LYS A 273 -0.27 7.28 -12.91
N GLU A 274 -1.07 7.57 -13.94
CA GLU A 274 -0.61 7.61 -15.32
C GLU A 274 0.52 8.64 -15.53
N ARG A 275 0.35 9.86 -15.04
CA ARG A 275 1.40 10.89 -15.07
C ARG A 275 2.68 10.43 -14.37
N ASN A 276 2.55 9.80 -13.20
CA ASN A 276 3.71 9.30 -12.45
C ASN A 276 4.38 8.11 -13.19
N MET A 277 3.60 7.27 -13.86
CA MET A 277 4.13 6.20 -14.69
C MET A 277 4.90 6.74 -15.89
N GLN A 278 4.41 7.78 -16.58
CA GLN A 278 5.11 8.43 -17.68
C GLN A 278 6.42 9.06 -17.23
N ALA A 279 6.42 9.77 -16.09
CA ALA A 279 7.63 10.33 -15.50
C ALA A 279 8.65 9.24 -15.14
N ALA A 280 8.20 8.08 -14.66
CA ALA A 280 9.06 6.95 -14.37
C ALA A 280 9.62 6.30 -15.64
N LEU A 281 8.86 6.26 -16.74
CA LEU A 281 9.35 5.76 -18.05
C LEU A 281 10.51 6.61 -18.59
N LEU A 282 10.40 7.94 -18.52
CA LEU A 282 11.49 8.84 -18.94
C LEU A 282 12.76 8.60 -18.13
N LYS A 283 12.63 8.40 -16.82
CA LYS A 283 13.78 8.05 -15.97
C LYS A 283 14.36 6.69 -16.32
N ARG A 284 13.52 5.69 -16.61
CA ARG A 284 13.95 4.36 -17.05
C ARG A 284 14.82 4.44 -18.29
N GLU A 285 14.41 5.17 -19.33
CA GLU A 285 15.19 5.36 -20.55
C GLU A 285 16.55 5.99 -20.28
N HIS A 286 16.58 6.99 -19.39
CA HIS A 286 17.83 7.62 -18.99
C HIS A 286 18.77 6.62 -18.29
N PHE A 287 18.27 5.80 -17.38
CA PHE A 287 19.05 4.78 -16.68
C PHE A 287 19.59 3.70 -17.60
N LEU A 288 18.78 3.20 -18.52
CA LEU A 288 19.21 2.17 -19.47
C LEU A 288 20.36 2.64 -20.37
N ASN A 289 20.36 3.92 -20.74
CA ASN A 289 21.42 4.52 -21.53
C ASN A 289 22.74 4.75 -20.75
N GLN A 290 22.70 4.74 -19.40
CA GLN A 290 23.88 4.94 -18.55
C GLN A 290 24.42 3.64 -17.94
N ALA A 291 23.58 2.62 -17.75
CA ALA A 291 23.92 1.41 -17.01
C ALA A 291 24.37 0.24 -17.90
N LEU A 292 24.16 0.31 -19.22
CA LEU A 292 24.55 -0.66 -20.23
C LEU A 292 25.60 -0.08 -21.18
#